data_6d026def37bd032435076e842286323d
#
_entry.id   6d026def37bd032435076e842286323d
#
_cell.length_a   1.000
_cell.length_b   1.000
_cell.length_c   1.000
_cell.angle_alpha   90.00
_cell.angle_beta   90.00
_cell.angle_gamma   90.00
#
_symmetry.space_group_name_H-M   'P 1'
#
loop_
_entity.id
_entity.type
_entity.pdbx_description
1 polymer ?
#
loop_
_entity_poly.entity_id
_entity_poly.type
_entity_poly.pdbx_seq_one_letter_code
_entity_poly.pdbx_strand_id
1 'polypeptide(L)'
;MKIQSECGATTARISVENGFNLFSIMVDTIELLWHDERFLSGEASASGSGTPILFPIPGRLNGQVYNYAGREYRVDSDDGNGNAIHGFVLNRPWRVLEQNGNTIIGEFQASVDDPELLSQWPSDFTIRCRYTAVADGVEAYYEIENPGQDDLPCGLGTHAYFRMPLGGNAAEECVVTCPISEHWPLENMLATGEVNPIDETQPFDSGITFGSLFLDDVFSGISFESG
;
A
#
# COMPACT_ATOMS: atom_id res chain seq x y z
N MET A 1 4.22 -15.28 8.27
CA MET A 1 4.06 -16.40 7.32
C MET A 1 5.16 -16.37 6.26
N LYS A 2 5.42 -17.48 5.58
CA LYS A 2 6.44 -17.60 4.52
C LYS A 2 5.88 -18.38 3.34
N ILE A 3 6.13 -17.89 2.12
CA ILE A 3 5.88 -18.61 0.86
C ILE A 3 7.15 -18.60 0.01
N GLN A 4 7.25 -19.54 -0.94
CA GLN A 4 8.43 -19.69 -1.78
C GLN A 4 8.00 -20.11 -3.20
N SER A 5 8.66 -19.55 -4.22
CA SER A 5 8.42 -19.92 -5.61
C SER A 5 8.75 -21.39 -5.87
N GLU A 6 8.12 -22.01 -6.87
CA GLU A 6 8.33 -23.42 -7.20
C GLU A 6 9.79 -23.74 -7.56
N CYS A 7 10.48 -22.81 -8.22
CA CYS A 7 11.91 -22.95 -8.53
C CYS A 7 12.84 -22.65 -7.34
N GLY A 8 12.30 -22.13 -6.23
CA GLY A 8 13.04 -21.79 -5.03
C GLY A 8 13.81 -20.46 -5.08
N ALA A 9 13.78 -19.73 -6.21
CA ALA A 9 14.53 -18.48 -6.36
C ALA A 9 13.96 -17.33 -5.52
N THR A 10 12.62 -17.26 -5.37
CA THR A 10 11.97 -16.21 -4.60
C THR A 10 11.40 -16.76 -3.28
N THR A 11 11.65 -16.03 -2.21
CA THR A 11 11.01 -16.24 -0.90
C THR A 11 10.34 -14.95 -0.46
N ALA A 12 9.10 -15.03 0.01
CA ALA A 12 8.37 -13.89 0.58
C ALA A 12 7.90 -14.16 2.00
N ARG A 13 7.87 -13.10 2.82
CA ARG A 13 7.41 -13.14 4.20
C ARG A 13 6.29 -12.14 4.42
N ILE A 14 5.22 -12.60 5.05
CA ILE A 14 4.00 -11.83 5.29
C ILE A 14 3.71 -11.78 6.79
N SER A 15 3.43 -10.57 7.32
CA SER A 15 2.97 -10.36 8.68
C SER A 15 1.45 -10.31 8.69
N VAL A 16 0.83 -11.40 9.17
CA VAL A 16 -0.63 -11.54 9.25
C VAL A 16 -1.22 -10.62 10.32
N GLU A 17 -0.50 -10.46 11.42
CA GLU A 17 -0.93 -9.66 12.56
C GLU A 17 -0.88 -8.15 12.31
N ASN A 18 -0.07 -7.73 11.33
CA ASN A 18 0.16 -6.33 11.01
C ASN A 18 -0.30 -6.03 9.57
N GLY A 19 -1.61 -6.14 9.31
CA GLY A 19 -2.23 -5.71 8.06
C GLY A 19 -1.94 -6.61 6.85
N PHE A 20 -1.62 -7.90 7.06
CA PHE A 20 -1.23 -8.80 5.98
C PHE A 20 -0.06 -8.25 5.14
N ASN A 21 0.82 -7.51 5.80
CA ASN A 21 1.92 -6.78 5.19
C ASN A 21 2.98 -7.72 4.61
N LEU A 22 3.25 -7.60 3.32
CA LEU A 22 4.37 -8.24 2.64
C LEU A 22 5.64 -7.46 2.98
N PHE A 23 6.44 -7.94 3.93
CA PHE A 23 7.55 -7.17 4.50
C PHE A 23 8.94 -7.63 4.05
N SER A 24 9.03 -8.75 3.34
CA SER A 24 10.29 -9.24 2.79
C SER A 24 10.03 -9.97 1.48
N ILE A 25 10.79 -9.62 0.45
CA ILE A 25 10.87 -10.32 -0.82
C ILE A 25 12.35 -10.56 -1.10
N MET A 26 12.78 -11.80 -0.99
CA MET A 26 14.14 -12.23 -1.34
C MET A 26 14.12 -12.90 -2.69
N VAL A 27 14.81 -12.34 -3.68
CA VAL A 27 15.04 -12.96 -4.99
C VAL A 27 16.51 -13.37 -5.06
N ASP A 28 16.75 -14.67 -5.17
CA ASP A 28 18.06 -15.29 -5.00
C ASP A 28 18.69 -14.89 -3.65
N THR A 29 19.61 -13.93 -3.64
CA THR A 29 20.29 -13.42 -2.45
C THR A 29 20.00 -11.94 -2.18
N ILE A 30 19.10 -11.31 -2.95
CA ILE A 30 18.81 -9.88 -2.88
C ILE A 30 17.47 -9.66 -2.16
N GLU A 31 17.52 -8.98 -1.02
CA GLU A 31 16.32 -8.50 -0.33
C GLU A 31 15.84 -7.19 -0.97
N LEU A 32 14.60 -7.18 -1.45
CA LEU A 32 14.04 -6.04 -2.17
C LEU A 32 13.34 -5.04 -1.25
N LEU A 33 12.76 -5.50 -0.14
CA LEU A 33 11.97 -4.63 0.74
C LEU A 33 12.73 -4.25 2.00
N TRP A 34 12.42 -3.05 2.48
CA TRP A 34 12.89 -2.56 3.77
C TRP A 34 11.77 -2.66 4.82
N HIS A 35 12.11 -3.03 6.04
CA HIS A 35 11.25 -2.94 7.20
C HIS A 35 12.06 -2.61 8.46
N ASP A 36 11.45 -1.93 9.40
CA ASP A 36 11.99 -1.74 10.75
C ASP A 36 11.88 -3.07 11.52
N GLU A 37 12.93 -3.51 12.19
CA GLU A 37 12.88 -4.76 12.98
C GLU A 37 11.82 -4.72 14.08
N ARG A 38 11.53 -3.55 14.63
CA ARG A 38 10.50 -3.32 15.65
C ARG A 38 9.06 -3.46 15.11
N PHE A 39 8.88 -3.42 13.79
CA PHE A 39 7.58 -3.66 13.15
C PHE A 39 7.01 -5.04 13.51
N LEU A 40 7.83 -6.08 13.52
CA LEU A 40 7.38 -7.45 13.81
C LEU A 40 7.01 -7.67 15.29
N SER A 41 7.56 -6.87 16.20
CA SER A 41 7.17 -6.88 17.63
C SER A 41 5.97 -5.97 17.94
N GLY A 42 5.48 -5.19 16.95
CA GLY A 42 4.42 -4.21 17.14
C GLY A 42 4.86 -2.91 17.80
N GLU A 43 6.18 -2.71 17.99
CA GLU A 43 6.74 -1.48 18.56
C GLU A 43 6.87 -0.35 17.53
N ALA A 44 6.82 -0.68 16.23
CA ALA A 44 6.77 0.29 15.14
C ALA A 44 5.52 0.04 14.28
N SER A 45 4.96 1.13 13.73
CA SER A 45 3.78 1.07 12.86
C SER A 45 4.05 0.29 11.57
N ALA A 46 3.05 -0.45 11.11
CA ALA A 46 3.08 -1.10 9.80
C ALA A 46 3.18 -0.09 8.63
N SER A 47 2.76 1.17 8.85
CA SER A 47 2.77 2.21 7.81
C SER A 47 4.18 2.58 7.32
N GLY A 48 5.24 2.22 8.04
CA GLY A 48 6.62 2.54 7.70
C GLY A 48 7.47 1.33 7.29
N SER A 49 6.87 0.20 6.94
CA SER A 49 7.62 -1.05 6.70
C SER A 49 6.98 -1.92 5.64
N GLY A 50 7.79 -2.58 4.81
CA GLY A 50 7.33 -3.56 3.84
C GLY A 50 6.43 -2.97 2.77
N THR A 51 5.26 -3.57 2.55
CA THR A 51 4.25 -3.12 1.60
C THR A 51 2.88 -3.06 2.28
N PRO A 52 2.59 -2.03 3.09
CA PRO A 52 1.28 -1.86 3.73
C PRO A 52 0.15 -1.79 2.71
N ILE A 53 -0.96 -2.43 3.03
CA ILE A 53 -2.22 -2.31 2.28
C ILE A 53 -3.02 -1.16 2.87
N LEU A 54 -3.34 -0.17 2.06
CA LEU A 54 -4.07 1.04 2.44
C LEU A 54 -5.50 0.96 1.93
N PHE A 55 -6.46 0.76 2.82
CA PHE A 55 -7.86 0.57 2.47
C PHE A 55 -8.78 0.95 3.65
N PRO A 56 -9.93 1.57 3.43
CA PRO A 56 -10.50 2.07 2.16
C PRO A 56 -10.02 3.46 1.77
N ILE A 57 -9.06 4.02 2.49
CA ILE A 57 -8.47 5.34 2.25
C ILE A 57 -6.99 5.14 1.90
N PRO A 58 -6.57 5.23 0.62
CA PRO A 58 -5.17 4.98 0.24
C PRO A 58 -4.22 6.14 0.56
N GLY A 59 -4.74 7.32 0.88
CA GLY A 59 -4.00 8.52 1.23
C GLY A 59 -4.60 9.21 2.44
N ARG A 60 -4.81 10.54 2.36
CA ARG A 60 -5.40 11.36 3.41
C ARG A 60 -6.82 11.81 3.08
N LEU A 61 -7.65 11.97 4.12
CA LEU A 61 -8.86 12.77 4.08
C LEU A 61 -8.59 14.10 4.81
N ASN A 62 -9.10 15.20 4.27
CA ASN A 62 -9.02 16.51 4.92
C ASN A 62 -9.82 16.49 6.22
N GLY A 63 -9.13 16.48 7.35
CA GLY A 63 -9.70 16.25 8.67
C GLY A 63 -9.99 14.78 8.97
N GLN A 64 -10.56 14.53 10.14
CA GLN A 64 -10.98 13.20 10.59
C GLN A 64 -12.50 13.00 10.47
N VAL A 65 -13.23 14.02 10.06
CA VAL A 65 -14.69 14.00 9.94
C VAL A 65 -15.07 14.27 8.49
N TYR A 66 -15.93 13.44 7.95
CA TYR A 66 -16.46 13.60 6.59
C TYR A 66 -17.95 13.29 6.54
N ASN A 67 -18.61 13.81 5.51
CA ASN A 67 -20.04 13.57 5.27
C ASN A 67 -20.21 12.69 4.03
N TYR A 68 -21.01 11.63 4.17
CA TYR A 68 -21.39 10.75 3.07
C TYR A 68 -22.89 10.43 3.14
N ALA A 69 -23.61 10.59 2.04
CA ALA A 69 -25.06 10.35 1.93
C ALA A 69 -25.87 11.02 3.04
N GLY A 70 -25.46 12.23 3.46
CA GLY A 70 -26.16 13.02 4.49
C GLY A 70 -25.90 12.60 5.93
N ARG A 71 -24.99 11.67 6.17
CA ARG A 71 -24.53 11.25 7.49
C ARG A 71 -23.08 11.63 7.73
N GLU A 72 -22.77 12.07 8.94
CA GLU A 72 -21.43 12.37 9.40
C GLU A 72 -20.76 11.10 9.93
N TYR A 73 -19.47 10.91 9.56
CA TYR A 73 -18.60 9.84 10.01
C TYR A 73 -17.31 10.42 10.54
N ARG A 74 -16.77 9.79 11.58
CA ARG A 74 -15.46 10.11 12.14
C ARG A 74 -14.50 8.94 11.99
N VAL A 75 -13.34 9.19 11.40
CA VAL A 75 -12.26 8.22 11.25
C VAL A 75 -11.20 8.47 12.33
N ASP A 76 -10.81 7.44 13.06
CA ASP A 76 -9.90 7.55 14.20
C ASP A 76 -8.42 7.58 13.82
N SER A 77 -8.05 7.27 12.55
CA SER A 77 -6.66 7.40 12.09
C SER A 77 -6.24 8.86 12.03
N ASP A 78 -4.97 9.15 12.35
CA ASP A 78 -4.42 10.51 12.42
C ASP A 78 -3.00 10.52 11.84
N ASP A 79 -2.73 11.48 10.95
CA ASP A 79 -1.41 11.73 10.36
C ASP A 79 -0.51 12.63 11.24
N GLY A 80 -0.97 13.00 12.42
CA GLY A 80 -0.31 13.96 13.33
C GLY A 80 -0.61 15.42 13.01
N ASN A 81 -1.34 15.72 11.92
CA ASN A 81 -1.76 17.05 11.51
C ASN A 81 -3.30 17.19 11.53
N GLY A 82 -3.99 16.20 12.08
CA GLY A 82 -5.44 16.18 12.22
C GLY A 82 -6.20 15.67 10.98
N ASN A 83 -5.52 15.02 10.04
CA ASN A 83 -6.14 14.37 8.90
C ASN A 83 -6.23 12.86 9.12
N ALA A 84 -7.31 12.23 8.66
CA ALA A 84 -7.36 10.78 8.59
C ALA A 84 -6.42 10.27 7.48
N ILE A 85 -5.74 9.14 7.74
CA ILE A 85 -4.73 8.60 6.82
C ILE A 85 -4.77 7.07 6.75
N HIS A 86 -4.53 6.53 5.55
CA HIS A 86 -4.23 5.12 5.26
C HIS A 86 -5.31 4.09 5.60
N GLY A 87 -6.49 4.55 6.01
CA GLY A 87 -7.64 3.67 6.27
C GLY A 87 -7.48 2.78 7.50
N PHE A 88 -7.99 1.56 7.41
CA PHE A 88 -8.22 0.75 8.62
C PHE A 88 -7.41 -0.53 8.70
N VAL A 89 -7.05 -1.14 7.57
CA VAL A 89 -6.64 -2.55 7.54
C VAL A 89 -5.16 -2.80 7.83
N LEU A 90 -4.32 -1.76 7.73
CA LEU A 90 -2.85 -1.89 7.74
C LEU A 90 -2.24 -2.28 9.10
N ASN A 91 -2.92 -2.01 10.21
CA ASN A 91 -2.46 -2.33 11.58
C ASN A 91 -3.32 -3.40 12.27
N ARG A 92 -4.19 -4.08 11.53
CA ARG A 92 -5.10 -5.08 12.06
C ARG A 92 -4.70 -6.49 11.64
N PRO A 93 -4.95 -7.51 12.48
CA PRO A 93 -4.72 -8.89 12.09
C PRO A 93 -5.72 -9.31 11.00
N TRP A 94 -5.23 -10.07 10.02
CA TRP A 94 -6.07 -10.64 8.97
C TRP A 94 -6.22 -12.15 9.19
N ARG A 95 -7.33 -12.70 8.73
CA ARG A 95 -7.56 -14.14 8.69
C ARG A 95 -6.85 -14.76 7.49
N VAL A 96 -6.13 -15.85 7.70
CA VAL A 96 -5.55 -16.64 6.60
C VAL A 96 -6.59 -17.63 6.12
N LEU A 97 -7.02 -17.50 4.86
CA LEU A 97 -7.97 -18.42 4.24
C LEU A 97 -7.28 -19.64 3.66
N GLU A 98 -6.11 -19.44 3.05
CA GLU A 98 -5.32 -20.48 2.42
C GLU A 98 -3.84 -20.17 2.50
N GLN A 99 -3.02 -21.20 2.67
CA GLN A 99 -1.58 -21.14 2.49
C GLN A 99 -1.09 -22.46 1.91
N ASN A 100 -0.34 -22.38 0.80
CA ASN A 100 0.38 -23.50 0.22
C ASN A 100 1.84 -23.10 -0.08
N GLY A 101 2.62 -23.93 -0.81
CA GLY A 101 4.04 -23.70 -1.01
C GLY A 101 4.41 -22.31 -1.52
N ASN A 102 3.72 -21.80 -2.53
CA ASN A 102 4.03 -20.54 -3.18
C ASN A 102 2.95 -19.47 -3.03
N THR A 103 1.82 -19.76 -2.42
CA THR A 103 0.67 -18.83 -2.33
C THR A 103 0.15 -18.72 -0.91
N ILE A 104 -0.28 -17.51 -0.54
CA ILE A 104 -1.04 -17.25 0.68
C ILE A 104 -2.20 -16.29 0.37
N ILE A 105 -3.38 -16.56 0.95
CA ILE A 105 -4.57 -15.73 0.82
C ILE A 105 -4.99 -15.26 2.22
N GLY A 106 -5.09 -13.96 2.39
CA GLY A 106 -5.62 -13.31 3.59
C GLY A 106 -6.92 -12.58 3.31
N GLU A 107 -7.77 -12.48 4.32
CA GLU A 107 -9.03 -11.76 4.27
C GLU A 107 -9.21 -10.90 5.53
N PHE A 108 -9.75 -9.70 5.33
CA PHE A 108 -10.25 -8.85 6.38
C PHE A 108 -11.68 -8.39 6.01
N GLN A 109 -12.62 -8.56 6.93
CA GLN A 109 -13.99 -8.04 6.79
C GLN A 109 -14.32 -7.16 7.99
N ALA A 110 -14.76 -5.91 7.76
CA ALA A 110 -14.99 -4.95 8.84
C ALA A 110 -15.96 -5.48 9.89
N SER A 111 -17.12 -6.00 9.48
CA SER A 111 -18.13 -6.49 10.42
C SER A 111 -17.72 -7.74 11.21
N VAL A 112 -16.71 -8.47 10.75
CA VAL A 112 -16.24 -9.73 11.36
C VAL A 112 -15.01 -9.51 12.22
N ASP A 113 -14.02 -8.78 11.68
CA ASP A 113 -12.70 -8.67 12.28
C ASP A 113 -12.58 -7.44 13.21
N ASP A 114 -13.33 -6.36 12.91
CA ASP A 114 -13.44 -5.17 13.76
C ASP A 114 -14.77 -4.43 13.53
N PRO A 115 -15.88 -4.87 14.15
CA PRO A 115 -17.21 -4.28 13.94
C PRO A 115 -17.33 -2.79 14.30
N GLU A 116 -16.41 -2.23 15.08
CA GLU A 116 -16.41 -0.82 15.45
C GLU A 116 -16.18 0.09 14.22
N LEU A 117 -15.54 -0.45 13.17
CA LEU A 117 -15.34 0.24 11.91
C LEU A 117 -16.62 0.64 11.19
N LEU A 118 -17.73 -0.08 11.44
CA LEU A 118 -19.05 0.25 10.87
C LEU A 118 -19.62 1.57 11.40
N SER A 119 -19.07 2.10 12.49
CA SER A 119 -19.37 3.45 12.97
C SER A 119 -18.57 4.53 12.26
N GLN A 120 -17.44 4.17 11.67
CA GLN A 120 -16.48 5.07 11.03
C GLN A 120 -16.59 5.10 9.49
N TRP A 121 -17.22 4.07 8.90
CA TRP A 121 -17.36 3.91 7.46
C TRP A 121 -18.81 3.57 7.07
N PRO A 122 -19.30 4.07 5.91
CA PRO A 122 -20.72 3.98 5.58
C PRO A 122 -21.22 2.57 5.23
N SER A 123 -20.33 1.66 4.86
CA SER A 123 -20.71 0.30 4.47
C SER A 123 -19.71 -0.73 5.03
N ASP A 124 -20.20 -1.94 5.24
CA ASP A 124 -19.30 -3.09 5.46
C ASP A 124 -18.44 -3.33 4.22
N PHE A 125 -17.28 -3.91 4.40
CA PHE A 125 -16.40 -4.29 3.32
C PHE A 125 -15.63 -5.56 3.64
N THR A 126 -15.34 -6.31 2.59
CA THR A 126 -14.38 -7.40 2.63
C THR A 126 -13.25 -7.09 1.66
N ILE A 127 -12.01 -7.22 2.12
CA ILE A 127 -10.83 -7.19 1.28
C ILE A 127 -10.08 -8.51 1.40
N ARG A 128 -9.76 -9.11 0.26
CA ARG A 128 -8.89 -10.29 0.14
C ARG A 128 -7.62 -9.90 -0.57
N CYS A 129 -6.52 -10.43 -0.10
CA CYS A 129 -5.22 -10.31 -0.76
C CYS A 129 -4.64 -11.69 -0.97
N ARG A 130 -4.24 -11.99 -2.22
CA ARG A 130 -3.48 -13.18 -2.57
C ARG A 130 -2.09 -12.77 -2.99
N TYR A 131 -1.08 -13.28 -2.28
CA TYR A 131 0.31 -13.19 -2.69
C TYR A 131 0.76 -14.54 -3.26
N THR A 132 1.40 -14.51 -4.43
CA THR A 132 2.00 -15.68 -5.06
C THR A 132 3.47 -15.39 -5.37
N ALA A 133 4.38 -16.20 -4.79
CA ALA A 133 5.79 -16.11 -5.10
C ALA A 133 6.06 -16.75 -6.47
N VAL A 134 6.58 -15.95 -7.41
CA VAL A 134 7.00 -16.35 -8.76
C VAL A 134 8.53 -16.36 -8.83
N ALA A 135 9.10 -16.75 -9.98
CA ALA A 135 10.54 -16.97 -10.12
C ALA A 135 11.38 -15.71 -9.77
N ASP A 136 10.90 -14.53 -10.08
CA ASP A 136 11.60 -13.25 -10.01
C ASP A 136 10.88 -12.19 -9.17
N GLY A 137 9.92 -12.59 -8.34
CA GLY A 137 9.20 -11.65 -7.49
C GLY A 137 7.95 -12.22 -6.82
N VAL A 138 7.01 -11.33 -6.55
CA VAL A 138 5.70 -11.67 -5.94
C VAL A 138 4.59 -11.00 -6.74
N GLU A 139 3.62 -11.78 -7.14
CA GLU A 139 2.35 -11.29 -7.67
C GLU A 139 1.38 -11.02 -6.52
N ALA A 140 0.72 -9.85 -6.55
CA ALA A 140 -0.31 -9.48 -5.61
C ALA A 140 -1.65 -9.30 -6.34
N TYR A 141 -2.68 -9.97 -5.87
CA TYR A 141 -4.05 -9.83 -6.37
C TYR A 141 -4.97 -9.41 -5.23
N TYR A 142 -5.74 -8.36 -5.46
CA TYR A 142 -6.69 -7.82 -4.48
C TYR A 142 -8.12 -7.97 -4.99
N GLU A 143 -8.99 -8.40 -4.10
CA GLU A 143 -10.43 -8.50 -4.34
C GLU A 143 -11.15 -7.72 -3.25
N ILE A 144 -12.08 -6.85 -3.65
CA ILE A 144 -12.88 -6.03 -2.75
C ILE A 144 -14.34 -6.39 -3.00
N GLU A 145 -15.04 -6.72 -1.92
CA GLU A 145 -16.47 -7.00 -1.94
C GLU A 145 -17.20 -6.02 -1.02
N ASN A 146 -18.37 -5.62 -1.45
CA ASN A 146 -19.36 -4.92 -0.63
C ASN A 146 -20.43 -5.93 -0.18
N PRO A 147 -20.32 -6.51 1.03
CA PRO A 147 -21.33 -7.43 1.54
C PRO A 147 -22.60 -6.72 2.04
N GLY A 148 -22.56 -5.37 2.13
CA GLY A 148 -23.67 -4.54 2.57
C GLY A 148 -24.70 -4.25 1.49
N GLN A 149 -25.68 -3.39 1.84
CA GLN A 149 -26.72 -2.92 0.90
C GLN A 149 -26.48 -1.47 0.47
N ASP A 150 -25.68 -0.72 1.23
CA ASP A 150 -25.34 0.66 0.96
C ASP A 150 -24.09 0.73 0.06
N ASP A 151 -23.90 1.83 -0.65
CA ASP A 151 -22.71 2.04 -1.46
C ASP A 151 -21.45 2.01 -0.61
N LEU A 152 -20.39 1.38 -1.11
CA LEU A 152 -19.09 1.33 -0.50
C LEU A 152 -18.13 2.34 -1.17
N PRO A 153 -17.95 3.55 -0.63
CA PRO A 153 -16.88 4.42 -1.10
C PRO A 153 -15.53 3.82 -0.70
N CYS A 154 -14.64 3.59 -1.65
CA CYS A 154 -13.35 3.03 -1.33
C CYS A 154 -12.28 3.37 -2.36
N GLY A 155 -11.06 3.42 -1.89
CA GLY A 155 -9.83 3.39 -2.68
C GLY A 155 -8.88 2.34 -2.11
N LEU A 156 -8.09 1.74 -2.98
CA LEU A 156 -7.03 0.80 -2.62
C LEU A 156 -5.67 1.39 -3.00
N GLY A 157 -4.72 1.29 -2.10
CA GLY A 157 -3.32 1.61 -2.34
C GLY A 157 -2.39 0.60 -1.67
N THR A 158 -1.16 0.56 -2.16
CA THR A 158 -0.05 -0.12 -1.51
C THR A 158 1.10 0.87 -1.34
N HIS A 159 1.86 0.76 -0.25
CA HIS A 159 2.94 1.68 0.07
C HIS A 159 4.25 0.93 0.24
N ALA A 160 4.85 0.50 -0.89
CA ALA A 160 6.07 -0.31 -0.87
C ALA A 160 7.30 0.50 -0.43
N TYR A 161 8.04 -0.04 0.54
CA TYR A 161 9.34 0.45 0.97
C TYR A 161 10.43 -0.42 0.36
N PHE A 162 11.05 0.06 -0.69
CA PHE A 162 12.17 -0.64 -1.30
C PHE A 162 13.46 -0.40 -0.54
N ARG A 163 14.27 -1.44 -0.43
CA ARG A 163 15.61 -1.34 0.14
C ARG A 163 16.56 -0.64 -0.83
N MET A 164 17.30 0.33 -0.34
CA MET A 164 18.35 0.99 -1.10
C MET A 164 19.71 0.83 -0.39
N PRO A 165 20.78 0.57 -1.12
CA PRO A 165 20.84 0.29 -2.57
C PRO A 165 20.32 -1.11 -2.93
N LEU A 166 19.84 -1.27 -4.16
CA LEU A 166 19.45 -2.56 -4.72
C LEU A 166 20.64 -3.20 -5.43
N GLY A 167 20.85 -4.51 -5.21
CA GLY A 167 21.84 -5.29 -5.96
C GLY A 167 23.29 -4.88 -5.76
N GLY A 168 23.62 -4.15 -4.68
CA GLY A 168 25.00 -3.73 -4.38
C GLY A 168 25.47 -2.45 -5.05
N ASN A 169 24.63 -1.79 -5.87
CA ASN A 169 24.92 -0.46 -6.41
C ASN A 169 24.73 0.62 -5.34
N ALA A 170 25.33 1.80 -5.52
CA ALA A 170 25.05 2.95 -4.68
C ALA A 170 23.59 3.40 -4.86
N ALA A 171 22.94 3.86 -3.79
CA ALA A 171 21.53 4.30 -3.85
C ALA A 171 21.33 5.41 -4.89
N GLU A 172 22.32 6.30 -5.00
CA GLU A 172 22.33 7.42 -5.94
C GLU A 172 22.36 6.99 -7.41
N GLU A 173 22.81 5.76 -7.69
CA GLU A 173 22.88 5.20 -9.04
C GLU A 173 21.62 4.45 -9.45
N CYS A 174 20.72 4.17 -8.50
CA CYS A 174 19.44 3.54 -8.80
C CYS A 174 18.56 4.48 -9.63
N VAL A 175 17.87 3.93 -10.61
CA VAL A 175 17.00 4.69 -11.52
C VAL A 175 15.54 4.39 -11.20
N VAL A 176 14.72 5.44 -11.10
CA VAL A 176 13.27 5.35 -10.95
C VAL A 176 12.65 5.66 -12.30
N THR A 177 11.84 4.74 -12.79
CA THR A 177 11.02 4.93 -14.00
C THR A 177 9.57 4.78 -13.62
N CYS A 178 8.74 5.74 -14.03
CA CYS A 178 7.31 5.73 -13.76
C CYS A 178 6.56 6.37 -14.94
N PRO A 179 5.60 5.68 -15.58
CA PRO A 179 4.89 6.19 -16.75
C PRO A 179 3.75 7.11 -16.36
N ILE A 180 4.08 8.24 -15.71
CA ILE A 180 3.16 9.27 -15.21
C ILE A 180 3.26 10.53 -16.09
N SER A 181 2.17 11.27 -16.20
CA SER A 181 2.11 12.49 -17.02
C SER A 181 1.59 13.73 -16.29
N GLU A 182 1.06 13.57 -15.09
CA GLU A 182 0.40 14.63 -14.34
C GLU A 182 0.91 14.69 -12.90
N HIS A 183 1.03 15.92 -12.38
CA HIS A 183 1.41 16.23 -11.01
C HIS A 183 0.29 17.00 -10.30
N TRP A 184 -0.04 16.61 -9.09
CA TRP A 184 -1.03 17.28 -8.24
C TRP A 184 -0.30 18.04 -7.14
N PRO A 185 -0.27 19.39 -7.18
CA PRO A 185 0.31 20.18 -6.10
C PRO A 185 -0.36 19.88 -4.76
N LEU A 186 0.46 19.81 -3.70
CA LEU A 186 -0.01 19.60 -2.34
C LEU A 186 0.07 20.89 -1.53
N GLU A 187 -0.95 21.13 -0.72
CA GLU A 187 -0.94 22.11 0.37
C GLU A 187 -1.26 21.40 1.68
N ASN A 188 -0.38 21.51 2.68
CA ASN A 188 -0.49 20.78 3.94
C ASN A 188 -0.69 19.26 3.75
N MET A 189 0.02 18.66 2.81
CA MET A 189 -0.06 17.25 2.43
C MET A 189 -1.39 16.79 1.82
N LEU A 190 -2.24 17.72 1.41
CA LEU A 190 -3.51 17.48 0.73
C LEU A 190 -3.44 18.02 -0.69
N ALA A 191 -3.99 17.27 -1.65
CA ALA A 191 -4.06 17.71 -3.02
C ALA A 191 -4.95 18.97 -3.14
N THR A 192 -4.45 20.00 -3.84
CA THR A 192 -5.17 21.28 -4.00
C THR A 192 -6.37 21.18 -4.94
N GLY A 193 -6.45 20.12 -5.74
CA GLY A 193 -7.42 19.96 -6.83
C GLY A 193 -6.93 20.49 -8.17
N GLU A 194 -5.78 21.14 -8.21
CA GLU A 194 -5.11 21.51 -9.46
C GLU A 194 -4.35 20.31 -10.02
N VAL A 195 -4.31 20.19 -11.34
CA VAL A 195 -3.56 19.17 -12.07
C VAL A 195 -2.66 19.86 -13.08
N ASN A 196 -1.36 19.63 -12.98
CA ASN A 196 -0.36 20.18 -13.86
C ASN A 196 0.30 19.07 -14.69
N PRO A 197 0.73 19.33 -15.93
CA PRO A 197 1.60 18.40 -16.63
C PRO A 197 2.92 18.25 -15.87
N ILE A 198 3.54 17.08 -15.97
CA ILE A 198 4.90 16.87 -15.40
C ILE A 198 5.89 17.77 -16.12
N ASP A 199 6.79 18.36 -15.36
CA ASP A 199 7.89 19.16 -15.88
C ASP A 199 8.80 18.30 -16.77
N GLU A 200 9.08 18.78 -17.99
CA GLU A 200 9.98 18.11 -18.94
C GLU A 200 11.41 17.92 -18.40
N THR A 201 11.78 18.63 -17.32
CA THR A 201 13.07 18.43 -16.62
C THR A 201 13.07 17.20 -15.72
N GLN A 202 11.91 16.57 -15.49
CA GLN A 202 11.73 15.35 -14.72
C GLN A 202 11.17 14.22 -15.60
N PRO A 203 11.97 13.65 -16.50
CA PRO A 203 11.51 12.65 -17.46
C PRO A 203 11.34 11.28 -16.80
N PHE A 204 10.28 11.08 -16.01
CA PHE A 204 9.99 9.84 -15.29
C PHE A 204 9.81 8.63 -16.22
N ASP A 205 9.37 8.83 -17.44
CA ASP A 205 9.19 7.78 -18.44
C ASP A 205 10.53 7.21 -18.96
N SER A 206 11.58 8.04 -19.03
CA SER A 206 12.93 7.63 -19.45
C SER A 206 13.87 7.30 -18.29
N GLY A 207 13.46 7.59 -17.08
CA GLY A 207 14.18 7.27 -15.85
C GLY A 207 14.94 8.45 -15.24
N ILE A 208 14.80 8.60 -13.92
CA ILE A 208 15.48 9.60 -13.10
C ILE A 208 16.33 8.91 -12.07
N THR A 209 17.55 9.37 -11.86
CA THR A 209 18.45 8.86 -10.82
C THR A 209 17.86 9.14 -9.44
N PHE A 210 17.75 8.12 -8.59
CA PHE A 210 17.17 8.23 -7.26
C PHE A 210 17.84 9.32 -6.41
N GLY A 211 19.15 9.48 -6.49
CA GLY A 211 19.89 10.51 -5.76
C GLY A 211 19.51 11.95 -6.13
N SER A 212 18.83 12.17 -7.26
CA SER A 212 18.34 13.48 -7.68
C SER A 212 16.87 13.70 -7.31
N LEU A 213 16.16 12.69 -6.74
CA LEU A 213 14.78 12.78 -6.35
C LEU A 213 14.64 13.15 -4.88
N PHE A 214 13.76 14.11 -4.62
CA PHE A 214 13.30 14.46 -3.28
C PHE A 214 11.81 14.77 -3.39
N LEU A 215 10.98 13.73 -3.29
CA LEU A 215 9.55 13.78 -3.60
C LEU A 215 8.73 13.24 -2.43
N ASP A 216 7.64 13.93 -2.12
CA ASP A 216 6.49 13.45 -1.38
C ASP A 216 5.25 14.05 -2.06
N ASP A 217 5.02 13.63 -3.30
CA ASP A 217 4.12 14.26 -4.26
C ASP A 217 3.04 13.28 -4.71
N VAL A 218 1.98 13.81 -5.33
CA VAL A 218 0.92 13.02 -5.94
C VAL A 218 0.99 13.18 -7.46
N PHE A 219 1.00 12.05 -8.14
CA PHE A 219 1.05 11.97 -9.59
C PHE A 219 -0.12 11.16 -10.13
N SER A 220 -0.50 11.44 -11.37
CA SER A 220 -1.53 10.72 -12.12
C SER A 220 -1.18 10.60 -13.60
N GLY A 221 -2.15 10.20 -14.44
CA GLY A 221 -1.92 10.02 -15.85
C GLY A 221 -1.02 8.82 -16.16
N ILE A 222 -1.17 7.72 -15.38
CA ILE A 222 -0.38 6.50 -15.57
C ILE A 222 -0.78 5.85 -16.89
N SER A 223 0.20 5.64 -17.79
CA SER A 223 0.02 4.85 -18.99
C SER A 223 0.52 3.44 -18.76
N PHE A 224 -0.36 2.45 -18.95
CA PHE A 224 0.04 1.06 -19.01
C PHE A 224 0.23 0.68 -20.47
N GLU A 225 1.43 0.25 -20.85
CA GLU A 225 1.56 -0.45 -22.13
C GLU A 225 0.72 -1.75 -22.02
N SER A 226 -0.25 -1.88 -22.91
CA SER A 226 -1.00 -3.14 -23.05
C SER A 226 -0.02 -4.19 -23.55
N GLY A 227 0.46 -5.06 -22.66
CA GLY A 227 1.27 -6.23 -22.99
C GLY A 227 0.49 -7.24 -23.83
#